data_e88dc4f95460f733f192403880a2f614
#
_entry.id   e88dc4f95460f733f192403880a2f614
#
_cell.length_a   1.000
_cell.length_b   1.000
_cell.length_c   1.000
_cell.angle_alpha   90.00
_cell.angle_beta   90.00
_cell.angle_gamma   90.00
#
_symmetry.space_group_name_H-M   'P 1'
#
loop_
_entity.id
_entity.type
_entity.pdbx_description
1 polymer ?
#
loop_
_entity_poly.entity_id
_entity_poly.type
_entity_poly.pdbx_seq_one_letter_code
_entity_poly.pdbx_strand_id
1 'polypeptide(L)'
;RGLGDVYKRQVINILTKKISKKCNSKVKIVSKTSFKAFDDDIFTNKPGFLVYKGFRSICPVTSQPDWGNIYIYSSTHTLNKKEIFDFLFSLRNHGGFHENCVEKIFLYIKETFSVDHLEICGRFLRRGGIDINPIRSSQKRLFFENFREFNQ
;
A
#
# COMPACT_ATOMS: atom_id res chain seq x y z
N ARG A 1 13.39 -1.78 33.39
CA ARG A 1 12.38 -2.08 32.32
C ARG A 1 11.00 -2.01 32.96
N GLY A 2 10.24 -0.95 32.67
CA GLY A 2 9.05 -0.61 33.42
C GLY A 2 7.85 -1.49 33.12
N LEU A 3 6.86 -1.49 34.03
CA LEU A 3 5.56 -2.16 33.91
C LEU A 3 4.89 -1.90 32.53
N GLY A 4 5.06 -0.73 31.94
CA GLY A 4 4.54 -0.38 30.61
C GLY A 4 5.02 -1.28 29.47
N ASP A 5 6.27 -1.76 29.50
CA ASP A 5 6.82 -2.65 28.47
C ASP A 5 6.24 -4.09 28.56
N VAL A 6 5.87 -4.50 29.76
CA VAL A 6 5.24 -5.83 29.98
C VAL A 6 3.83 -5.81 29.43
N TYR A 7 3.04 -4.80 29.77
CA TYR A 7 1.67 -4.64 29.24
C TYR A 7 1.66 -4.52 27.73
N LYS A 8 2.55 -3.73 27.15
CA LYS A 8 2.69 -3.56 25.72
C LYS A 8 2.93 -4.88 25.00
N ARG A 9 3.83 -5.73 25.53
CA ARG A 9 4.09 -7.07 24.98
C ARG A 9 2.88 -7.99 25.08
N GLN A 10 2.17 -7.97 26.22
CA GLN A 10 0.96 -8.77 26.41
C GLN A 10 -0.12 -8.38 25.40
N VAL A 11 -0.37 -7.08 25.23
CA VAL A 11 -1.33 -6.57 24.25
C VAL A 11 -0.96 -7.00 22.83
N ILE A 12 0.32 -6.82 22.43
CA ILE A 12 0.81 -7.25 21.11
C ILE A 12 0.58 -8.75 20.90
N ASN A 13 0.87 -9.60 21.89
CA ASN A 13 0.69 -11.03 21.78
C ASN A 13 -0.80 -11.42 21.62
N ILE A 14 -1.68 -10.81 22.41
CA ILE A 14 -3.13 -11.06 22.34
C ILE A 14 -3.67 -10.64 20.96
N LEU A 15 -3.30 -9.44 20.49
CA LEU A 15 -3.72 -8.93 19.19
C LEU A 15 -3.18 -9.80 18.05
N THR A 16 -1.88 -10.16 18.09
CA THR A 16 -1.27 -11.05 17.09
C THR A 16 -2.06 -12.37 16.95
N LYS A 17 -2.37 -13.03 18.07
CA LYS A 17 -3.14 -14.28 18.06
C LYS A 17 -4.56 -14.08 17.48
N LYS A 18 -5.28 -13.05 17.97
CA LYS A 18 -6.67 -12.79 17.54
C LYS A 18 -6.75 -12.45 16.05
N ILE A 19 -5.86 -11.55 15.57
CA ILE A 19 -5.87 -11.12 14.17
C ILE A 19 -5.41 -12.26 13.26
N SER A 20 -4.35 -12.99 13.62
CA SER A 20 -3.91 -14.16 12.84
C SER A 20 -5.03 -15.21 12.68
N LYS A 21 -5.78 -15.48 13.76
CA LYS A 21 -6.93 -16.39 13.71
C LYS A 21 -8.04 -15.85 12.79
N LYS A 22 -8.36 -14.56 12.90
CA LYS A 22 -9.43 -13.92 12.09
C LYS A 22 -9.09 -13.88 10.61
N CYS A 23 -7.83 -13.60 10.28
CA CYS A 23 -7.35 -13.51 8.90
C CYS A 23 -6.94 -14.87 8.31
N ASN A 24 -6.99 -15.95 9.10
CA ASN A 24 -6.45 -17.26 8.73
C ASN A 24 -5.03 -17.17 8.14
N SER A 25 -4.19 -16.32 8.71
CA SER A 25 -2.86 -15.98 8.17
C SER A 25 -1.91 -15.58 9.30
N LYS A 26 -0.61 -15.78 9.08
CA LYS A 26 0.42 -15.34 10.03
C LYS A 26 0.53 -13.83 10.03
N VAL A 27 0.18 -13.20 11.14
CA VAL A 27 0.27 -11.76 11.36
C VAL A 27 1.44 -11.45 12.29
N LYS A 28 2.21 -10.41 11.98
CA LYS A 28 3.24 -9.85 12.84
C LYS A 28 2.84 -8.42 13.23
N ILE A 29 2.70 -8.16 14.52
CA ILE A 29 2.45 -6.83 15.05
C ILE A 29 3.78 -6.23 15.51
N VAL A 30 4.09 -5.04 14.99
CA VAL A 30 5.29 -4.28 15.34
C VAL A 30 4.85 -2.95 15.94
N SER A 31 5.36 -2.62 17.12
CA SER A 31 5.17 -1.30 17.71
C SER A 31 6.27 -0.36 17.23
N LYS A 32 5.90 0.74 16.60
CA LYS A 32 6.80 1.84 16.24
C LYS A 32 6.34 3.12 16.93
N THR A 33 7.29 3.92 17.39
CA THR A 33 7.02 5.21 18.04
C THR A 33 7.06 6.38 17.06
N SER A 34 7.66 6.18 15.88
CA SER A 34 7.74 7.18 14.83
C SER A 34 7.68 6.52 13.46
N PHE A 35 7.07 7.21 12.50
CA PHE A 35 7.12 6.87 11.07
C PHE A 35 8.00 7.91 10.38
N LYS A 36 8.78 7.47 9.38
CA LYS A 36 9.44 8.42 8.49
C LYS A 36 8.35 9.24 7.79
N ALA A 37 8.48 10.56 7.81
CA ALA A 37 7.69 11.40 6.94
C ALA A 37 8.00 11.03 5.49
N PHE A 38 6.98 11.01 4.66
CA PHE A 38 7.17 10.81 3.24
C PHE A 38 7.69 12.11 2.64
N ASP A 39 8.85 12.02 2.00
CA ASP A 39 9.42 13.12 1.24
C ASP A 39 9.14 12.86 -0.25
N ASP A 40 8.15 13.59 -0.78
CA ASP A 40 7.73 13.50 -2.18
C ASP A 40 8.92 13.78 -3.14
N ASP A 41 9.83 14.67 -2.76
CA ASP A 41 10.94 15.12 -3.61
C ASP A 41 12.01 14.03 -3.80
N ILE A 42 12.19 13.16 -2.80
CA ILE A 42 13.14 12.05 -2.89
C ILE A 42 12.69 11.02 -3.93
N PHE A 43 11.37 10.86 -4.13
CA PHE A 43 10.85 9.80 -4.99
C PHE A 43 10.48 10.27 -6.39
N THR A 44 10.02 11.51 -6.56
CA THR A 44 9.56 12.02 -7.87
C THR A 44 10.66 12.16 -8.92
N ASN A 45 11.91 12.28 -8.49
CA ASN A 45 13.07 12.46 -9.38
C ASN A 45 13.87 11.17 -9.64
N LYS A 46 13.42 10.01 -9.13
CA LYS A 46 14.10 8.74 -9.40
C LYS A 46 13.57 8.09 -10.68
N PRO A 47 14.47 7.66 -11.58
CA PRO A 47 14.06 6.87 -12.74
C PRO A 47 13.25 5.64 -12.34
N GLY A 48 12.21 5.32 -13.12
CA GLY A 48 11.33 4.18 -12.83
C GLY A 48 10.32 4.40 -11.72
N PHE A 49 10.23 5.61 -11.16
CA PHE A 49 9.29 5.94 -10.09
C PHE A 49 8.12 6.79 -10.61
N LEU A 50 6.89 6.36 -10.30
CA LEU A 50 5.67 7.10 -10.61
C LEU A 50 4.80 7.22 -9.37
N VAL A 51 4.13 8.36 -9.22
CA VAL A 51 3.12 8.60 -8.18
C VAL A 51 1.83 9.04 -8.85
N TYR A 52 0.74 8.33 -8.55
CA TYR A 52 -0.62 8.72 -8.94
C TYR A 52 -1.37 9.18 -7.70
N LYS A 53 -1.59 10.49 -7.58
CA LYS A 53 -2.34 11.08 -6.46
C LYS A 53 -3.83 11.11 -6.75
N GLY A 54 -4.66 10.89 -5.71
CA GLY A 54 -6.11 10.91 -5.85
C GLY A 54 -6.69 9.67 -6.55
N PHE A 55 -6.06 8.52 -6.39
CA PHE A 55 -6.66 7.25 -6.79
C PHE A 55 -7.98 7.06 -6.05
N ARG A 56 -8.97 6.52 -6.77
CA ARG A 56 -10.29 6.23 -6.21
C ARG A 56 -10.74 4.85 -6.67
N SER A 57 -11.33 4.10 -5.75
CA SER A 57 -12.14 2.91 -6.01
C SER A 57 -13.43 2.96 -5.20
N ILE A 58 -14.25 1.93 -5.25
CA ILE A 58 -15.49 1.81 -4.48
C ILE A 58 -15.35 0.63 -3.51
N CYS A 59 -15.61 0.89 -2.23
CA CYS A 59 -15.67 -0.19 -1.24
C CYS A 59 -16.84 -1.14 -1.57
N PRO A 60 -16.58 -2.46 -1.75
CA PRO A 60 -17.63 -3.41 -2.14
C PRO A 60 -18.65 -3.67 -1.01
N VAL A 61 -18.33 -3.27 0.22
CA VAL A 61 -19.20 -3.48 1.39
C VAL A 61 -20.09 -2.28 1.66
N THR A 62 -19.50 -1.07 1.63
CA THR A 62 -20.21 0.17 2.02
C THR A 62 -20.66 0.99 0.82
N SER A 63 -20.23 0.65 -0.40
CA SER A 63 -20.42 1.43 -1.63
C SER A 63 -19.88 2.87 -1.55
N GLN A 64 -19.05 3.15 -0.56
CA GLN A 64 -18.39 4.43 -0.40
C GLN A 64 -17.07 4.48 -1.19
N PRO A 65 -16.65 5.67 -1.62
CA PRO A 65 -15.37 5.83 -2.29
C PRO A 65 -14.20 5.58 -1.34
N ASP A 66 -13.24 4.81 -1.80
CA ASP A 66 -11.96 4.61 -1.16
C ASP A 66 -10.90 5.44 -1.90
N TRP A 67 -10.42 6.47 -1.23
CA TRP A 67 -9.40 7.36 -1.76
C TRP A 67 -8.02 6.97 -1.27
N GLY A 68 -7.02 7.17 -2.11
CA GLY A 68 -5.63 6.93 -1.77
C GLY A 68 -4.68 7.45 -2.84
N ASN A 69 -3.40 7.18 -2.63
CA ASN A 69 -2.35 7.43 -3.61
C ASN A 69 -1.67 6.11 -3.98
N ILE A 70 -1.27 5.98 -5.23
CA ILE A 70 -0.59 4.79 -5.75
C ILE A 70 0.85 5.17 -6.10
N TYR A 71 1.78 4.45 -5.50
CA TYR A 71 3.21 4.56 -5.71
C TYR A 71 3.68 3.35 -6.50
N ILE A 72 4.38 3.60 -7.58
CA ILE A 72 4.86 2.60 -8.52
C ILE A 72 6.37 2.73 -8.62
N TYR A 73 7.07 1.65 -8.38
CA TYR A 73 8.50 1.53 -8.67
C TYR A 73 8.73 0.42 -9.69
N SER A 74 9.53 0.71 -10.69
CA SER A 74 9.95 -0.23 -11.72
C SER A 74 11.44 -0.09 -12.00
N SER A 75 12.12 -1.22 -12.19
CA SER A 75 13.50 -1.20 -12.70
C SER A 75 13.59 -0.77 -14.17
N THR A 76 12.47 -0.83 -14.89
CA THR A 76 12.34 -0.38 -16.27
C THR A 76 11.96 1.09 -16.30
N HIS A 77 12.77 1.91 -16.98
CA HIS A 77 12.57 3.36 -17.05
C HIS A 77 11.57 3.80 -18.13
N THR A 78 11.08 2.87 -18.94
CA THR A 78 10.25 3.12 -20.12
C THR A 78 8.75 2.91 -19.89
N LEU A 79 8.28 3.00 -18.65
CA LEU A 79 6.86 2.92 -18.35
C LEU A 79 6.09 4.08 -19.02
N ASN A 80 5.08 3.76 -19.81
CA ASN A 80 4.19 4.77 -20.37
C ASN A 80 3.29 5.34 -19.27
N LYS A 81 3.69 6.49 -18.74
CA LYS A 81 2.98 7.17 -17.65
C LYS A 81 1.52 7.45 -17.99
N LYS A 82 1.25 7.89 -19.24
CA LYS A 82 -0.12 8.21 -19.66
C LYS A 82 -1.00 6.97 -19.63
N GLU A 83 -0.56 5.88 -20.22
CA GLU A 83 -1.30 4.63 -20.27
C GLU A 83 -1.59 4.07 -18.88
N ILE A 84 -0.59 4.09 -17.98
CA ILE A 84 -0.77 3.67 -16.59
C ILE A 84 -1.80 4.56 -15.88
N PHE A 85 -1.71 5.88 -16.06
CA PHE A 85 -2.63 6.81 -15.41
C PHE A 85 -4.06 6.70 -15.94
N ASP A 86 -4.23 6.46 -17.23
CA ASP A 86 -5.54 6.18 -17.84
C ASP A 86 -6.15 4.88 -17.27
N PHE A 87 -5.34 3.84 -17.09
CA PHE A 87 -5.78 2.61 -16.44
C PHE A 87 -6.17 2.86 -14.96
N LEU A 88 -5.35 3.55 -14.18
CA LEU A 88 -5.67 3.89 -12.78
C LEU A 88 -6.97 4.70 -12.68
N PHE A 89 -7.17 5.64 -13.60
CA PHE A 89 -8.40 6.41 -13.67
C PHE A 89 -9.62 5.54 -14.01
N SER A 90 -9.48 4.52 -14.86
CA SER A 90 -10.56 3.60 -15.21
C SER A 90 -11.09 2.82 -14.01
N LEU A 91 -10.27 2.62 -12.97
CA LEU A 91 -10.66 1.94 -11.74
C LEU A 91 -11.54 2.79 -10.80
N ARG A 92 -11.84 4.02 -11.17
CA ARG A 92 -12.55 5.00 -10.35
C ARG A 92 -13.91 4.54 -9.80
N ASN A 93 -14.60 3.69 -10.55
CA ASN A 93 -15.88 3.10 -10.19
C ASN A 93 -15.78 1.57 -9.99
N HIS A 94 -14.56 1.04 -9.92
CA HIS A 94 -14.33 -0.37 -9.67
C HIS A 94 -14.62 -0.71 -8.20
N GLY A 95 -15.51 -1.69 -7.99
CA GLY A 95 -15.77 -2.26 -6.67
C GLY A 95 -14.68 -3.26 -6.30
N GLY A 96 -13.90 -2.96 -5.26
CA GLY A 96 -12.83 -3.85 -4.82
C GLY A 96 -12.20 -3.37 -3.51
N PHE A 97 -11.72 -4.31 -2.71
CA PHE A 97 -10.92 -3.97 -1.55
C PHE A 97 -9.58 -3.35 -1.97
N HIS A 98 -8.96 -2.59 -1.07
CA HIS A 98 -7.69 -1.90 -1.32
C HIS A 98 -6.61 -2.85 -1.86
N GLU A 99 -6.53 -4.05 -1.28
CA GLU A 99 -5.58 -5.09 -1.67
C GLU A 99 -5.84 -5.58 -3.10
N ASN A 100 -7.12 -5.79 -3.45
CA ASN A 100 -7.49 -6.24 -4.79
C ASN A 100 -7.21 -5.17 -5.84
N CYS A 101 -7.40 -3.89 -5.50
CA CYS A 101 -7.04 -2.79 -6.40
C CYS A 101 -5.55 -2.77 -6.67
N VAL A 102 -4.70 -2.87 -5.63
CA VAL A 102 -3.25 -2.89 -5.78
C VAL A 102 -2.78 -4.14 -6.54
N GLU A 103 -3.38 -5.30 -6.29
CA GLU A 103 -3.11 -6.52 -7.06
C GLU A 103 -3.43 -6.35 -8.55
N LYS A 104 -4.60 -5.80 -8.87
CA LYS A 104 -5.04 -5.56 -10.26
C LYS A 104 -4.10 -4.59 -10.98
N ILE A 105 -3.66 -3.53 -10.30
CA ILE A 105 -2.69 -2.58 -10.85
C ILE A 105 -1.35 -3.27 -11.11
N PHE A 106 -0.89 -4.10 -10.17
CA PHE A 106 0.37 -4.83 -10.29
C PHE A 106 0.34 -5.78 -11.49
N LEU A 107 -0.72 -6.58 -11.63
CA LEU A 107 -0.87 -7.53 -12.73
C LEU A 107 -0.93 -6.79 -14.08
N TYR A 108 -1.72 -5.74 -14.19
CA TYR A 108 -1.83 -4.95 -15.41
C TYR A 108 -0.46 -4.41 -15.86
N ILE A 109 0.28 -3.77 -14.97
CA ILE A 109 1.57 -3.19 -15.32
C ILE A 109 2.59 -4.28 -15.68
N LYS A 110 2.61 -5.37 -14.92
CA LYS A 110 3.52 -6.49 -15.16
C LYS A 110 3.28 -7.15 -16.52
N GLU A 111 2.02 -7.35 -16.90
CA GLU A 111 1.63 -7.99 -18.15
C GLU A 111 1.84 -7.06 -19.35
N THR A 112 1.50 -5.77 -19.20
CA THR A 112 1.58 -4.79 -20.30
C THR A 112 3.02 -4.39 -20.64
N PHE A 113 3.87 -4.21 -19.63
CA PHE A 113 5.19 -3.61 -19.81
C PHE A 113 6.37 -4.57 -19.63
N SER A 114 6.12 -5.85 -19.37
CA SER A 114 7.16 -6.90 -19.21
C SER A 114 8.29 -6.48 -18.26
N VAL A 115 7.94 -6.05 -17.05
CA VAL A 115 8.89 -5.49 -16.07
C VAL A 115 9.51 -6.57 -15.21
N ASP A 116 10.84 -6.56 -15.05
CA ASP A 116 11.56 -7.53 -14.21
C ASP A 116 11.31 -7.29 -12.71
N HIS A 117 11.47 -6.04 -12.27
CA HIS A 117 11.17 -5.65 -10.90
C HIS A 117 10.11 -4.56 -10.88
N LEU A 118 8.97 -4.91 -10.35
CA LEU A 118 7.83 -4.03 -10.14
C LEU A 118 7.42 -4.08 -8.68
N GLU A 119 7.16 -2.91 -8.10
CA GLU A 119 6.55 -2.79 -6.80
C GLU A 119 5.46 -1.72 -6.82
N ILE A 120 4.28 -2.08 -6.33
CA ILE A 120 3.12 -1.19 -6.20
C ILE A 120 2.78 -1.05 -4.73
N CYS A 121 2.66 0.18 -4.28
CA CYS A 121 2.26 0.51 -2.91
C CYS A 121 1.04 1.42 -2.94
N GLY A 122 -0.07 0.99 -2.34
CA GLY A 122 -1.24 1.82 -2.10
C GLY A 122 -1.16 2.50 -0.73
N ARG A 123 -1.52 3.78 -0.67
CA ARG A 123 -1.69 4.54 0.57
C ARG A 123 -3.12 5.06 0.60
N PHE A 124 -3.98 4.33 1.30
CA PHE A 124 -5.41 4.67 1.38
C PHE A 124 -5.72 5.45 2.65
N LEU A 125 -6.75 6.27 2.59
CA LEU A 125 -7.27 6.96 3.76
C LEU A 125 -7.67 5.96 4.84
N ARG A 126 -7.37 6.30 6.08
CA ARG A 126 -7.68 5.43 7.22
C ARG A 126 -9.18 5.18 7.37
N ARG A 127 -9.50 4.00 7.84
CA ARG A 127 -10.84 3.57 8.23
C ARG A 127 -10.83 3.15 9.70
N GLY A 128 -11.67 3.78 10.53
CA GLY A 128 -11.72 3.48 11.97
C GLY A 128 -10.37 3.65 12.69
N GLY A 129 -9.51 4.57 12.24
CA GLY A 129 -8.18 4.79 12.80
C GLY A 129 -7.10 3.80 12.33
N ILE A 130 -7.40 2.95 11.34
CA ILE A 130 -6.46 1.97 10.77
C ILE A 130 -6.12 2.37 9.34
N ASP A 131 -4.82 2.51 9.05
CA ASP A 131 -4.32 2.70 7.70
C ASP A 131 -4.13 1.31 7.04
N ILE A 132 -4.69 1.13 5.84
CA ILE A 132 -4.52 -0.10 5.04
C ILE A 132 -3.62 0.26 3.87
N ASN A 133 -2.40 -0.28 3.89
CA ASN A 133 -1.34 0.08 2.96
C ASN A 133 -0.83 -1.18 2.24
N PRO A 134 -1.57 -1.71 1.27
CA PRO A 134 -1.16 -2.91 0.55
C PRO A 134 0.06 -2.64 -0.32
N ILE A 135 0.94 -3.63 -0.38
CA ILE A 135 2.13 -3.65 -1.24
C ILE A 135 2.14 -4.95 -2.04
N ARG A 136 2.45 -4.84 -3.33
CA ARG A 136 2.77 -5.97 -4.20
C ARG A 136 4.12 -5.77 -4.82
N SER A 137 4.96 -6.80 -4.76
CA SER A 137 6.31 -6.76 -5.31
C SER A 137 6.62 -8.06 -6.04
N SER A 138 7.34 -7.97 -7.16
CA SER A 138 7.90 -9.13 -7.87
C SER A 138 9.15 -9.71 -7.18
N GLN A 139 9.65 -9.03 -6.14
CA GLN A 139 10.84 -9.45 -5.38
C GLN A 139 10.55 -9.51 -3.87
N LYS A 140 11.35 -10.32 -3.15
CA LYS A 140 11.22 -10.47 -1.69
C LYS A 140 11.67 -9.23 -0.92
N ARG A 141 12.66 -8.50 -1.44
CA ARG A 141 13.13 -7.25 -0.83
C ARG A 141 12.29 -6.10 -1.35
N LEU A 142 11.60 -5.42 -0.46
CA LEU A 142 10.75 -4.28 -0.80
C LEU A 142 11.59 -3.02 -0.99
N PHE A 143 11.23 -2.23 -2.00
CA PHE A 143 11.74 -0.89 -2.22
C PHE A 143 11.05 0.12 -1.30
N PHE A 144 9.71 0.02 -1.18
CA PHE A 144 8.96 0.90 -0.31
C PHE A 144 9.06 0.47 1.14
N GLU A 145 9.63 1.34 1.97
CA GLU A 145 9.49 1.22 3.43
C GLU A 145 8.06 1.61 3.86
N ASN A 146 7.66 1.21 5.07
CA ASN A 146 6.39 1.68 5.61
C ASN A 146 6.51 3.15 6.02
N PHE A 147 5.92 4.03 5.23
CA PHE A 147 5.80 5.46 5.48
C PHE A 147 4.34 5.83 5.67
N ARG A 148 4.09 7.03 6.13
CA ARG A 148 2.76 7.60 6.28
C ARG A 148 2.70 8.95 5.58
N GLU A 149 1.63 9.16 4.83
CA GLU A 149 1.35 10.45 4.22
C GLU A 149 0.64 11.38 5.19
N PHE A 150 0.74 12.69 4.93
CA PHE A 150 0.08 13.71 5.74
C PHE A 150 -1.44 13.54 5.77
N ASN A 151 -2.02 13.10 4.65
CA ASN A 151 -3.48 12.97 4.48
C ASN A 151 -4.05 11.60 4.90
N GLN A 152 -3.25 10.70 5.42
CA GLN A 152 -3.72 9.41 5.92
C GLN A 152 -4.27 9.49 7.34
#